data_04ee457c700ebce8e0498fa11ff5763f
#
_entry.id   04ee457c700ebce8e0498fa11ff5763f
#
_cell.length_a   1.000
_cell.length_b   1.000
_cell.length_c   1.000
_cell.angle_alpha   90.00
_cell.angle_beta   90.00
_cell.angle_gamma   90.00
#
_symmetry.space_group_name_H-M   'P 1'
#
loop_
_entity.id
_entity.type
_entity.pdbx_description
1 polymer ?
#
loop_
_entity_poly.entity_id
_entity_poly.type
_entity_poly.pdbx_seq_one_letter_code
_entity_poly.pdbx_strand_id
1 'polypeptide(L)'
;MIEVRSFNGLGGADHGWLKAKHHFSFAGYHDPKRMGWGALRVWNDDEIAPHTGFPPHPHANMEIITYVRDGAITHEDSLGNKGRTEAGDVQVMSAGNGIRHAEYNREPQTTRIFQIWIEPDREGGKPSWGAKPFPKGDRAGSFVVLASGFGTDADALPIRAEARVLGATLKAGATAEYTLGNGRHGYLVAAEGEVEVNGISLKARDGAAIEDESVVKVTALKDSEIILVDAA
;
A
#
# COMPACT_ATOMS: atom_id res chain seq x y z
N MET A 1 -10.85 14.08 -11.27
CA MET A 1 -12.05 13.30 -10.82
C MET A 1 -11.69 12.39 -9.64
N ILE A 2 -12.62 12.20 -8.67
CA ILE A 2 -12.40 11.31 -7.52
C ILE A 2 -13.56 10.31 -7.42
N GLU A 3 -13.25 9.01 -7.53
CA GLU A 3 -14.22 7.90 -7.35
C GLU A 3 -14.00 7.26 -5.98
N VAL A 4 -15.01 7.32 -5.11
CA VAL A 4 -14.96 6.66 -3.79
C VAL A 4 -15.30 5.18 -3.92
N ARG A 5 -14.47 4.34 -3.34
CA ARG A 5 -14.64 2.88 -3.21
C ARG A 5 -14.86 2.53 -1.76
N SER A 6 -16.13 2.46 -1.36
CA SER A 6 -16.51 2.16 0.03
C SER A 6 -15.99 0.79 0.46
N PHE A 7 -15.40 0.70 1.65
CA PHE A 7 -14.87 -0.54 2.23
C PHE A 7 -15.89 -1.69 2.24
N ASN A 8 -17.14 -1.38 2.55
CA ASN A 8 -18.22 -2.38 2.58
C ASN A 8 -18.59 -2.92 1.19
N GLY A 9 -18.28 -2.17 0.13
CA GLY A 9 -18.50 -2.56 -1.27
C GLY A 9 -17.30 -3.22 -1.94
N LEU A 10 -16.17 -3.38 -1.23
CA LEU A 10 -14.99 -4.05 -1.77
C LEU A 10 -15.22 -5.55 -1.91
N GLY A 11 -14.54 -6.15 -2.90
CA GLY A 11 -14.38 -7.60 -2.95
C GLY A 11 -13.66 -8.14 -1.72
N GLY A 12 -13.62 -9.46 -1.57
CA GLY A 12 -12.90 -10.03 -0.45
C GLY A 12 -12.94 -11.55 -0.42
N ALA A 13 -12.17 -12.11 0.51
CA ALA A 13 -12.12 -13.54 0.80
C ALA A 13 -11.95 -13.74 2.31
N ASP A 14 -12.49 -14.85 2.81
CA ASP A 14 -12.26 -15.33 4.18
C ASP A 14 -11.79 -16.79 4.11
N HIS A 15 -10.55 -17.01 4.50
CA HIS A 15 -9.91 -18.32 4.55
C HIS A 15 -9.74 -18.83 5.98
N GLY A 16 -10.41 -18.20 6.96
CA GLY A 16 -10.26 -18.46 8.38
C GLY A 16 -9.02 -17.78 8.97
N TRP A 17 -7.84 -18.12 8.47
CA TRP A 17 -6.58 -17.52 8.90
C TRP A 17 -6.30 -16.13 8.25
N LEU A 18 -6.93 -15.85 7.10
CA LEU A 18 -6.82 -14.61 6.34
C LEU A 18 -8.21 -14.07 6.05
N LYS A 19 -8.48 -12.83 6.48
CA LYS A 19 -9.61 -12.03 6.02
C LYS A 19 -9.08 -10.92 5.15
N ALA A 20 -9.41 -10.96 3.86
CA ALA A 20 -8.93 -10.02 2.87
C ALA A 20 -10.06 -9.17 2.30
N LYS A 21 -9.78 -7.88 2.07
CA LYS A 21 -10.60 -6.98 1.24
C LYS A 21 -9.78 -6.54 0.03
N HIS A 22 -10.41 -6.56 -1.13
CA HIS A 22 -9.77 -6.31 -2.42
C HIS A 22 -10.32 -5.02 -3.03
N HIS A 23 -9.48 -3.98 -3.12
CA HIS A 23 -9.82 -2.73 -3.81
C HIS A 23 -9.83 -2.91 -5.34
N PHE A 24 -9.08 -3.89 -5.83
CA PHE A 24 -8.98 -4.29 -7.24
C PHE A 24 -9.24 -5.79 -7.39
N SER A 25 -9.47 -6.22 -8.63
CA SER A 25 -9.62 -7.64 -8.97
C SER A 25 -8.38 -8.43 -8.55
N PHE A 26 -8.60 -9.46 -7.74
CA PHE A 26 -7.55 -10.29 -7.18
C PHE A 26 -8.06 -11.70 -6.86
N ALA A 27 -7.27 -12.73 -7.15
CA ALA A 27 -7.60 -14.13 -6.92
C ALA A 27 -9.00 -14.50 -7.48
N GLY A 28 -9.93 -14.92 -6.65
CA GLY A 28 -11.30 -15.27 -7.04
C GLY A 28 -12.26 -14.08 -7.20
N TYR A 29 -11.85 -12.87 -6.83
CA TYR A 29 -12.65 -11.66 -7.04
C TYR A 29 -12.35 -11.02 -8.38
N HIS A 30 -13.38 -10.82 -9.21
CA HIS A 30 -13.23 -10.20 -10.52
C HIS A 30 -14.28 -9.12 -10.75
N ASP A 31 -13.83 -7.90 -10.97
CA ASP A 31 -14.60 -6.74 -11.42
C ASP A 31 -13.86 -6.09 -12.60
N PRO A 32 -14.41 -6.13 -13.84
CA PRO A 32 -13.73 -5.58 -15.01
C PRO A 32 -13.48 -4.07 -14.95
N LYS A 33 -14.17 -3.34 -14.05
CA LYS A 33 -13.95 -1.92 -13.81
C LYS A 33 -12.87 -1.64 -12.77
N ARG A 34 -12.33 -2.70 -12.13
CA ARG A 34 -11.32 -2.61 -11.06
C ARG A 34 -10.14 -3.53 -11.32
N MET A 35 -9.61 -3.49 -12.56
CA MET A 35 -8.44 -4.30 -12.95
C MET A 35 -7.11 -3.65 -12.55
N GLY A 36 -7.10 -2.34 -12.34
CA GLY A 36 -5.95 -1.54 -11.94
C GLY A 36 -6.31 -0.05 -11.92
N TRP A 37 -5.33 0.80 -11.58
CA TRP A 37 -5.44 2.25 -11.61
C TRP A 37 -4.06 2.85 -11.96
N GLY A 38 -3.83 3.25 -13.22
CA GLY A 38 -2.49 3.42 -13.74
C GLY A 38 -1.68 2.14 -13.56
N ALA A 39 -0.43 2.24 -13.16
CA ALA A 39 0.42 1.08 -12.86
C ALA A 39 0.04 0.35 -11.54
N LEU A 40 -0.85 0.89 -10.71
CA LEU A 40 -1.33 0.22 -9.50
C LEU A 40 -2.25 -0.95 -9.87
N ARG A 41 -1.81 -2.18 -9.57
CA ARG A 41 -2.51 -3.41 -9.97
C ARG A 41 -3.31 -4.05 -8.85
N VAL A 42 -2.80 -4.01 -7.62
CA VAL A 42 -3.43 -4.63 -6.44
C VAL A 42 -3.34 -3.69 -5.24
N TRP A 43 -4.42 -3.63 -4.48
CA TRP A 43 -4.42 -3.14 -3.11
C TRP A 43 -5.33 -4.04 -2.29
N ASN A 44 -4.72 -4.87 -1.46
CA ASN A 44 -5.44 -5.70 -0.50
C ASN A 44 -5.30 -5.13 0.91
N ASP A 45 -6.37 -5.24 1.66
CA ASP A 45 -6.44 -4.92 3.08
C ASP A 45 -6.65 -6.24 3.82
N ASP A 46 -5.55 -6.76 4.38
CA ASP A 46 -5.45 -8.11 4.91
C ASP A 46 -5.39 -8.11 6.44
N GLU A 47 -6.16 -9.00 7.06
CA GLU A 47 -6.10 -9.34 8.48
C GLU A 47 -5.62 -10.79 8.59
N ILE A 48 -4.43 -10.98 9.14
CA ILE A 48 -3.73 -12.27 9.22
C ILE A 48 -3.76 -12.75 10.68
N ALA A 49 -4.36 -13.92 10.91
CA ALA A 49 -4.47 -14.49 12.24
C ALA A 49 -3.09 -14.77 12.90
N PRO A 50 -3.02 -14.84 14.24
CA PRO A 50 -1.77 -15.16 14.95
C PRO A 50 -1.13 -16.45 14.45
N HIS A 51 0.19 -16.45 14.32
CA HIS A 51 1.02 -17.60 13.95
C HIS A 51 0.66 -18.25 12.60
N THR A 52 0.05 -17.47 11.68
CA THR A 52 -0.31 -17.91 10.32
C THR A 52 0.30 -16.97 9.28
N GLY A 53 0.12 -17.28 8.01
CA GLY A 53 0.61 -16.42 6.93
C GLY A 53 0.63 -17.11 5.57
N PHE A 54 1.23 -16.45 4.62
CA PHE A 54 1.38 -16.92 3.25
C PHE A 54 2.61 -17.84 3.15
N PRO A 55 2.44 -19.15 2.84
CA PRO A 55 3.56 -20.06 2.65
C PRO A 55 4.37 -19.68 1.40
N PRO A 56 5.57 -20.28 1.19
CA PRO A 56 6.44 -19.94 0.07
C PRO A 56 5.74 -20.04 -1.30
N HIS A 57 5.60 -18.90 -1.97
CA HIS A 57 4.96 -18.75 -3.28
C HIS A 57 5.79 -17.85 -4.19
N PRO A 58 5.69 -18.02 -5.53
CA PRO A 58 6.51 -17.28 -6.48
C PRO A 58 5.87 -15.98 -6.94
N HIS A 59 6.72 -15.00 -7.28
CA HIS A 59 6.37 -13.79 -8.03
C HIS A 59 7.41 -13.51 -9.10
N ALA A 60 7.00 -12.82 -10.16
CA ALA A 60 7.86 -12.26 -11.19
C ALA A 60 7.23 -10.97 -11.72
N ASN A 61 8.08 -10.02 -12.16
CA ASN A 61 7.67 -8.79 -12.83
C ASN A 61 6.59 -8.02 -12.04
N MET A 62 6.84 -7.81 -10.74
CA MET A 62 5.95 -7.07 -9.86
C MET A 62 6.73 -6.38 -8.76
N GLU A 63 6.34 -5.14 -8.45
CA GLU A 63 6.79 -4.42 -7.27
C GLU A 63 5.75 -4.62 -6.17
N ILE A 64 6.14 -5.26 -5.08
CA ILE A 64 5.25 -5.62 -3.97
C ILE A 64 5.65 -4.83 -2.74
N ILE A 65 4.75 -3.98 -2.27
CA ILE A 65 4.93 -3.12 -1.11
C ILE A 65 3.98 -3.57 -0.02
N THR A 66 4.50 -3.86 1.16
CA THR A 66 3.70 -4.17 2.34
C THR A 66 3.81 -3.03 3.33
N TYR A 67 2.69 -2.38 3.62
CA TYR A 67 2.54 -1.43 4.70
C TYR A 67 1.87 -2.11 5.90
N VAL A 68 2.54 -2.13 7.04
CA VAL A 68 1.98 -2.74 8.26
C VAL A 68 1.16 -1.71 9.02
N ARG A 69 -0.15 -1.95 9.17
CA ARG A 69 -1.06 -1.08 9.92
C ARG A 69 -1.06 -1.38 11.41
N ASP A 70 -1.00 -2.69 11.75
CA ASP A 70 -1.04 -3.18 13.13
C ASP A 70 -0.29 -4.51 13.24
N GLY A 71 0.41 -4.73 14.36
CA GLY A 71 1.23 -5.90 14.58
C GLY A 71 2.56 -5.87 13.82
N ALA A 72 2.98 -6.99 13.27
CA ALA A 72 4.16 -7.12 12.45
C ALA A 72 4.07 -8.29 11.48
N ILE A 73 4.77 -8.18 10.34
CA ILE A 73 4.90 -9.26 9.36
C ILE A 73 6.36 -9.70 9.23
N THR A 74 6.61 -11.00 9.17
CA THR A 74 7.94 -11.57 8.94
C THR A 74 8.03 -12.08 7.52
N HIS A 75 8.98 -11.56 6.75
CA HIS A 75 9.32 -11.96 5.40
C HIS A 75 10.52 -12.89 5.40
N GLU A 76 10.48 -13.92 4.54
CA GLU A 76 11.62 -14.79 4.20
C GLU A 76 11.56 -15.08 2.69
N ASP A 77 12.72 -15.07 1.99
CA ASP A 77 12.75 -15.30 0.55
C ASP A 77 13.86 -16.23 0.07
N SER A 78 13.79 -16.60 -1.21
CA SER A 78 14.73 -17.50 -1.87
C SER A 78 16.13 -16.91 -2.11
N LEU A 79 16.34 -15.63 -1.84
CA LEU A 79 17.66 -14.98 -1.85
C LEU A 79 18.34 -15.07 -0.48
N GLY A 80 17.65 -15.57 0.55
CA GLY A 80 18.12 -15.65 1.91
C GLY A 80 17.83 -14.39 2.74
N ASN A 81 17.06 -13.44 2.21
CA ASN A 81 16.61 -12.31 3.02
C ASN A 81 15.59 -12.79 4.05
N LYS A 82 15.68 -12.18 5.23
CA LYS A 82 14.73 -12.36 6.32
C LYS A 82 14.63 -11.08 7.12
N GLY A 83 13.39 -10.67 7.40
CA GLY A 83 13.15 -9.47 8.20
C GLY A 83 11.76 -9.42 8.78
N ARG A 84 11.61 -8.59 9.81
CA ARG A 84 10.36 -8.29 10.49
C ARG A 84 10.05 -6.81 10.32
N THR A 85 8.86 -6.51 9.80
CA THR A 85 8.37 -5.15 9.55
C THR A 85 7.22 -4.88 10.53
N GLU A 86 7.33 -3.81 11.29
CA GLU A 86 6.38 -3.45 12.37
C GLU A 86 5.34 -2.43 11.90
N ALA A 87 4.32 -2.21 12.73
CA ALA A 87 3.27 -1.22 12.46
C ALA A 87 3.83 0.18 12.20
N GLY A 88 3.43 0.78 11.09
CA GLY A 88 3.91 2.06 10.59
C GLY A 88 5.06 1.95 9.60
N ASP A 89 5.73 0.80 9.52
CA ASP A 89 6.87 0.56 8.65
C ASP A 89 6.46 -0.09 7.31
N VAL A 90 7.42 -0.11 6.39
CA VAL A 90 7.25 -0.60 5.03
C VAL A 90 8.34 -1.58 4.67
N GLN A 91 7.98 -2.60 3.92
CA GLN A 91 8.91 -3.43 3.16
C GLN A 91 8.55 -3.42 1.68
N VAL A 92 9.56 -3.60 0.84
CA VAL A 92 9.43 -3.67 -0.61
C VAL A 92 10.14 -4.92 -1.12
N MET A 93 9.46 -5.68 -1.99
CA MET A 93 10.04 -6.76 -2.78
C MET A 93 9.88 -6.45 -4.26
N SER A 94 10.97 -6.23 -4.96
CA SER A 94 11.01 -6.21 -6.42
C SER A 94 11.18 -7.63 -6.91
N ALA A 95 10.16 -8.20 -7.55
CA ALA A 95 10.18 -9.60 -7.95
C ALA A 95 11.11 -9.89 -9.13
N GLY A 96 11.35 -8.90 -10.01
CA GLY A 96 12.26 -9.02 -11.14
C GLY A 96 11.99 -10.26 -11.98
N ASN A 97 13.03 -11.01 -12.34
CA ASN A 97 12.93 -12.23 -13.14
C ASN A 97 12.44 -13.47 -12.35
N GLY A 98 12.11 -13.31 -11.09
CA GLY A 98 11.52 -14.36 -10.25
C GLY A 98 12.12 -14.45 -8.86
N ILE A 99 11.25 -14.52 -7.87
CA ILE A 99 11.56 -14.74 -6.45
C ILE A 99 10.47 -15.60 -5.82
N ARG A 100 10.83 -16.42 -4.84
CA ARG A 100 9.86 -17.08 -3.95
C ARG A 100 9.98 -16.47 -2.59
N HIS A 101 8.85 -16.14 -1.97
CA HIS A 101 8.84 -15.61 -0.61
C HIS A 101 7.70 -16.17 0.23
N ALA A 102 7.82 -15.98 1.52
CA ALA A 102 6.79 -16.26 2.51
C ALA A 102 6.62 -15.03 3.40
N GLU A 103 5.39 -14.76 3.84
CA GLU A 103 5.05 -13.69 4.77
C GLU A 103 4.19 -14.25 5.89
N TYR A 104 4.70 -14.21 7.13
CA TYR A 104 4.02 -14.78 8.29
C TYR A 104 3.78 -13.73 9.37
N ASN A 105 2.57 -13.73 9.91
CA ASN A 105 2.30 -13.15 11.21
C ASN A 105 2.86 -14.11 12.29
N ARG A 106 3.97 -13.76 12.91
CA ARG A 106 4.58 -14.53 14.02
C ARG A 106 4.19 -13.96 15.39
N GLU A 107 3.32 -12.94 15.40
CA GLU A 107 2.85 -12.26 16.61
C GLU A 107 1.71 -13.05 17.28
N PRO A 108 1.46 -12.83 18.58
CA PRO A 108 0.36 -13.46 19.30
C PRO A 108 -1.02 -12.80 19.03
N GLN A 109 -1.06 -11.69 18.30
CA GLN A 109 -2.27 -11.00 17.88
C GLN A 109 -2.41 -10.97 16.36
N THR A 110 -3.60 -10.61 15.87
CA THR A 110 -3.85 -10.39 14.44
C THR A 110 -2.96 -9.27 13.90
N THR A 111 -2.28 -9.53 12.81
CA THR A 111 -1.53 -8.50 12.04
C THR A 111 -2.42 -7.97 10.93
N ARG A 112 -2.40 -6.64 10.72
CA ARG A 112 -3.13 -5.95 9.66
C ARG A 112 -2.16 -5.25 8.73
N ILE A 113 -2.29 -5.51 7.44
CA ILE A 113 -1.41 -4.95 6.42
C ILE A 113 -2.22 -4.41 5.24
N PHE A 114 -1.61 -3.45 4.52
CA PHE A 114 -1.92 -3.23 3.11
C PHE A 114 -0.87 -3.93 2.26
N GLN A 115 -1.32 -4.76 1.33
CA GLN A 115 -0.49 -5.38 0.31
C GLN A 115 -0.74 -4.64 -1.00
N ILE A 116 0.26 -3.91 -1.49
CA ILE A 116 0.16 -3.02 -2.66
C ILE A 116 1.08 -3.56 -3.75
N TRP A 117 0.53 -3.81 -4.95
CA TRP A 117 1.31 -4.27 -6.09
C TRP A 117 1.27 -3.24 -7.21
N ILE A 118 2.45 -2.87 -7.70
CA ILE A 118 2.64 -1.92 -8.79
C ILE A 118 3.36 -2.63 -9.93
N GLU A 119 2.85 -2.47 -11.15
CA GLU A 119 3.49 -3.01 -12.35
C GLU A 119 4.81 -2.27 -12.60
N PRO A 120 5.93 -2.99 -12.83
CA PRO A 120 7.22 -2.36 -13.08
C PRO A 120 7.27 -1.73 -14.48
N ASP A 121 8.13 -0.72 -14.68
CA ASP A 121 8.36 -0.05 -15.96
C ASP A 121 8.92 -0.99 -17.03
N ARG A 122 9.59 -2.06 -16.59
CA ARG A 122 10.19 -3.09 -17.44
C ARG A 122 10.23 -4.43 -16.74
N GLU A 123 10.08 -5.46 -17.50
CA GLU A 123 10.19 -6.83 -17.02
C GLU A 123 11.62 -7.26 -16.71
N GLY A 124 11.76 -8.30 -15.90
CA GLY A 124 13.03 -8.94 -15.57
C GLY A 124 13.87 -8.17 -14.54
N GLY A 125 15.16 -8.37 -14.60
CA GLY A 125 16.12 -7.83 -13.65
C GLY A 125 16.27 -8.68 -12.39
N LYS A 126 17.34 -8.39 -11.61
CA LYS A 126 17.63 -9.16 -10.39
C LYS A 126 16.60 -8.84 -9.31
N PRO A 127 15.96 -9.83 -8.69
CA PRO A 127 15.03 -9.57 -7.58
C PRO A 127 15.77 -8.99 -6.37
N SER A 128 15.03 -8.27 -5.53
CA SER A 128 15.54 -7.65 -4.30
C SER A 128 14.44 -7.50 -3.25
N TRP A 129 14.86 -7.41 -1.99
CA TRP A 129 13.99 -7.10 -0.87
C TRP A 129 14.66 -6.10 0.06
N GLY A 130 13.87 -5.25 0.71
CA GLY A 130 14.32 -4.34 1.74
C GLY A 130 13.16 -3.89 2.62
N ALA A 131 13.47 -3.54 3.86
CA ALA A 131 12.53 -2.93 4.80
C ALA A 131 13.18 -1.72 5.46
N LYS A 132 12.35 -0.74 5.82
CA LYS A 132 12.81 0.48 6.48
C LYS A 132 11.76 0.96 7.49
N PRO A 133 12.18 1.41 8.68
CA PRO A 133 11.28 2.10 9.60
C PRO A 133 10.89 3.47 9.03
N PHE A 134 9.60 3.79 9.17
CA PHE A 134 9.03 5.09 8.85
C PHE A 134 8.17 5.56 10.01
N PRO A 135 8.76 6.11 11.08
CA PRO A 135 8.05 6.51 12.28
C PRO A 135 6.86 7.42 11.96
N LYS A 136 5.71 7.11 12.52
CA LYS A 136 4.47 7.88 12.29
C LYS A 136 4.62 9.36 12.67
N GLY A 137 5.47 9.67 13.68
CA GLY A 137 5.78 11.03 14.09
C GLY A 137 6.50 11.85 13.03
N ASP A 138 7.37 11.22 12.23
CA ASP A 138 8.18 11.91 11.22
C ASP A 138 7.38 12.32 9.99
N ARG A 139 6.15 11.78 9.81
CA ARG A 139 5.19 12.11 8.75
C ARG A 139 3.94 12.81 9.29
N ALA A 140 4.05 13.42 10.47
CA ALA A 140 2.97 14.19 11.06
C ALA A 140 2.77 15.51 10.29
N GLY A 141 1.57 15.70 9.73
CA GLY A 141 1.18 16.92 9.03
C GLY A 141 1.62 17.02 7.56
N SER A 142 2.36 16.04 7.02
CA SER A 142 2.80 16.04 5.61
C SER A 142 2.93 14.64 5.04
N PHE A 143 2.87 14.53 3.71
CA PHE A 143 3.18 13.29 3.03
C PHE A 143 4.69 13.04 2.99
N VAL A 144 5.12 11.85 3.39
CA VAL A 144 6.49 11.35 3.29
C VAL A 144 6.51 10.20 2.30
N VAL A 145 7.52 10.17 1.43
CA VAL A 145 7.69 9.09 0.44
C VAL A 145 8.26 7.85 1.13
N LEU A 146 7.53 6.75 1.08
CA LEU A 146 7.88 5.47 1.70
C LEU A 146 8.59 4.53 0.71
N ALA A 147 8.08 4.48 -0.53
CA ALA A 147 8.69 3.76 -1.64
C ALA A 147 8.62 4.58 -2.93
N SER A 148 9.66 4.52 -3.77
CA SER A 148 9.74 5.34 -4.97
C SER A 148 10.60 4.71 -6.05
N GLY A 149 10.19 4.90 -7.32
CA GLY A 149 11.01 4.64 -8.51
C GLY A 149 11.81 5.85 -8.99
N PHE A 150 11.68 7.00 -8.33
CA PHE A 150 12.39 8.21 -8.71
C PHE A 150 13.68 8.39 -7.92
N GLY A 151 14.79 8.59 -8.61
CA GLY A 151 16.10 8.76 -7.97
C GLY A 151 16.25 10.02 -7.11
N THR A 152 15.31 10.95 -7.17
CA THR A 152 15.22 12.13 -6.30
C THR A 152 14.77 11.81 -4.88
N ASP A 153 14.14 10.68 -4.65
CA ASP A 153 13.56 10.27 -3.37
C ASP A 153 14.52 9.33 -2.62
N ALA A 154 15.72 9.81 -2.32
CA ALA A 154 16.84 9.01 -1.80
C ALA A 154 16.57 8.29 -0.45
N ASP A 155 15.64 8.83 0.34
CA ASP A 155 15.27 8.24 1.63
C ASP A 155 14.17 7.16 1.53
N ALA A 156 13.50 7.03 0.38
CA ALA A 156 12.49 6.03 0.13
C ALA A 156 13.10 4.64 -0.16
N LEU A 157 12.31 3.58 0.05
CA LEU A 157 12.65 2.26 -0.46
C LEU A 157 12.55 2.25 -1.99
N PRO A 158 13.54 1.72 -2.71
CA PRO A 158 13.50 1.74 -4.18
C PRO A 158 12.51 0.73 -4.74
N ILE A 159 11.73 1.16 -5.74
CA ILE A 159 10.93 0.31 -6.62
C ILE A 159 11.31 0.57 -8.08
N ARG A 160 10.91 -0.32 -8.99
CA ARG A 160 11.22 -0.23 -10.43
C ARG A 160 9.98 0.14 -11.23
N ALA A 161 9.26 1.13 -10.75
CA ALA A 161 8.05 1.64 -11.38
C ALA A 161 8.04 3.17 -11.32
N GLU A 162 7.48 3.82 -12.31
CA GLU A 162 7.25 5.27 -12.28
C GLU A 162 6.10 5.60 -11.30
N ALA A 163 6.38 5.36 -10.03
CA ALA A 163 5.39 5.47 -8.95
C ALA A 163 6.02 5.88 -7.63
N ARG A 164 5.18 6.39 -6.73
CA ARG A 164 5.47 6.63 -5.31
C ARG A 164 4.40 5.98 -4.42
N VAL A 165 4.82 5.49 -3.28
CA VAL A 165 3.94 5.19 -2.16
C VAL A 165 4.27 6.18 -1.05
N LEU A 166 3.28 6.90 -0.58
CA LEU A 166 3.42 7.97 0.43
C LEU A 166 2.56 7.66 1.65
N GLY A 167 3.00 8.14 2.81
CA GLY A 167 2.24 8.07 4.05
C GLY A 167 2.18 9.43 4.74
N ALA A 168 1.06 9.69 5.42
CA ALA A 168 0.90 10.84 6.30
C ALA A 168 0.10 10.47 7.54
N THR A 169 0.39 11.14 8.66
CA THR A 169 -0.43 11.13 9.88
C THR A 169 -0.94 12.52 10.14
N LEU A 170 -2.25 12.67 10.31
CA LEU A 170 -2.90 13.97 10.51
C LEU A 170 -3.72 13.97 11.79
N LYS A 171 -3.57 14.99 12.59
CA LYS A 171 -4.50 15.29 13.67
C LYS A 171 -5.81 15.83 13.13
N ALA A 172 -6.91 15.63 13.84
CA ALA A 172 -8.21 16.18 13.48
C ALA A 172 -8.11 17.68 13.18
N GLY A 173 -8.63 18.12 12.03
CA GLY A 173 -8.55 19.49 11.52
C GLY A 173 -7.27 19.83 10.76
N ALA A 174 -6.24 19.00 10.81
CA ALA A 174 -5.01 19.21 10.04
C ALA A 174 -5.20 18.85 8.56
N THR A 175 -4.42 19.51 7.69
CA THR A 175 -4.45 19.31 6.25
C THR A 175 -3.05 19.02 5.72
N ALA A 176 -2.93 18.06 4.81
CA ALA A 176 -1.75 17.82 4.00
C ALA A 176 -2.09 17.90 2.51
N GLU A 177 -1.14 18.33 1.71
CA GLU A 177 -1.29 18.44 0.25
C GLU A 177 -0.16 17.67 -0.46
N TYR A 178 -0.51 17.06 -1.58
CA TYR A 178 0.43 16.38 -2.48
C TYR A 178 0.17 16.80 -3.93
N THR A 179 1.22 17.20 -4.65
CA THR A 179 1.13 17.50 -6.08
C THR A 179 1.19 16.20 -6.86
N LEU A 180 0.06 15.78 -7.41
CA LEU A 180 -0.04 14.53 -8.18
C LEU A 180 0.57 14.66 -9.59
N GLY A 181 0.45 15.86 -10.19
CA GLY A 181 0.88 16.08 -11.57
C GLY A 181 -0.18 15.67 -12.61
N ASN A 182 0.01 16.14 -13.85
CA ASN A 182 -0.92 15.86 -14.93
C ASN A 182 -0.74 14.43 -15.47
N GLY A 183 -1.85 13.76 -15.79
CA GLY A 183 -1.84 12.41 -16.38
C GLY A 183 -1.41 11.30 -15.42
N ARG A 184 -1.36 11.58 -14.12
CA ARG A 184 -1.02 10.59 -13.11
C ARG A 184 -2.27 10.08 -12.39
N HIS A 185 -2.17 8.89 -11.84
CA HIS A 185 -3.23 8.20 -11.14
C HIS A 185 -2.92 8.16 -9.64
N GLY A 186 -3.74 8.84 -8.84
CA GLY A 186 -3.68 8.76 -7.38
C GLY A 186 -4.63 7.66 -6.86
N TYR A 187 -4.18 6.89 -5.89
CA TYR A 187 -5.06 6.01 -5.13
C TYR A 187 -4.79 6.16 -3.65
N LEU A 188 -5.79 6.64 -2.90
CA LEU A 188 -5.67 6.97 -1.49
C LEU A 188 -6.56 6.07 -0.64
N VAL A 189 -6.02 5.59 0.48
CA VAL A 189 -6.79 4.89 1.52
C VAL A 189 -6.48 5.50 2.88
N ALA A 190 -7.51 5.85 3.63
CA ALA A 190 -7.38 6.18 5.03
C ALA A 190 -7.20 4.87 5.82
N ALA A 191 -5.98 4.56 6.27
CA ALA A 191 -5.70 3.36 7.06
C ALA A 191 -6.47 3.39 8.39
N GLU A 192 -6.58 4.60 8.98
CA GLU A 192 -7.34 4.90 10.20
C GLU A 192 -7.98 6.28 10.08
N GLY A 193 -9.03 6.52 10.87
CA GLY A 193 -9.71 7.81 10.98
C GLY A 193 -10.73 8.07 9.89
N GLU A 194 -11.01 9.34 9.64
CA GLU A 194 -11.90 9.83 8.59
C GLU A 194 -11.27 11.08 7.98
N VAL A 195 -11.30 11.19 6.67
CA VAL A 195 -10.68 12.30 5.95
C VAL A 195 -11.61 12.88 4.88
N GLU A 196 -11.32 14.08 4.46
CA GLU A 196 -11.88 14.68 3.26
C GLU A 196 -10.78 14.86 2.23
N VAL A 197 -10.97 14.35 1.02
CA VAL A 197 -10.05 14.47 -0.12
C VAL A 197 -10.67 15.37 -1.17
N ASN A 198 -10.11 16.56 -1.40
CA ASN A 198 -10.66 17.59 -2.31
C ASN A 198 -12.18 17.82 -2.12
N GLY A 199 -12.67 17.87 -0.87
CA GLY A 199 -14.10 18.06 -0.53
C GLY A 199 -14.93 16.78 -0.50
N ILE A 200 -14.35 15.60 -0.74
CA ILE A 200 -15.05 14.30 -0.73
C ILE A 200 -14.67 13.51 0.51
N SER A 201 -15.67 13.15 1.34
CA SER A 201 -15.45 12.43 2.58
C SER A 201 -15.17 10.95 2.36
N LEU A 202 -14.17 10.43 3.09
CA LEU A 202 -13.77 9.02 3.13
C LEU A 202 -13.75 8.55 4.58
N LYS A 203 -14.34 7.39 4.83
CA LYS A 203 -14.21 6.68 6.11
C LYS A 203 -12.94 5.83 6.11
N ALA A 204 -12.56 5.38 7.30
CA ALA A 204 -11.46 4.42 7.43
C ALA A 204 -11.63 3.23 6.48
N ARG A 205 -10.56 2.92 5.76
CA ARG A 205 -10.41 1.81 4.81
C ARG A 205 -11.21 1.97 3.50
N ASP A 206 -11.93 3.10 3.31
CA ASP A 206 -12.44 3.46 1.99
C ASP A 206 -11.26 3.82 1.06
N GLY A 207 -11.39 3.49 -0.23
CA GLY A 207 -10.45 3.92 -1.26
C GLY A 207 -10.97 5.11 -2.05
N ALA A 208 -10.06 5.97 -2.51
CA ALA A 208 -10.34 7.01 -3.49
C ALA A 208 -9.44 6.84 -4.71
N ALA A 209 -10.03 6.56 -5.87
CA ALA A 209 -9.35 6.60 -7.16
C ALA A 209 -9.40 8.04 -7.68
N ILE A 210 -8.23 8.62 -7.94
CA ILE A 210 -8.02 10.05 -8.23
C ILE A 210 -7.34 10.18 -9.59
N GLU A 211 -7.95 10.91 -10.51
CA GLU A 211 -7.39 11.28 -11.80
C GLU A 211 -7.79 12.71 -12.18
N ASP A 212 -7.03 13.36 -13.04
CA ASP A 212 -7.26 14.74 -13.48
C ASP A 212 -7.30 15.78 -12.33
N GLU A 213 -6.59 15.48 -11.23
CA GLU A 213 -6.40 16.38 -10.09
C GLU A 213 -4.90 16.73 -9.99
N SER A 214 -4.58 18.00 -10.10
CA SER A 214 -3.17 18.45 -9.99
C SER A 214 -2.66 18.39 -8.57
N VAL A 215 -3.55 18.56 -7.58
CA VAL A 215 -3.25 18.53 -6.15
C VAL A 215 -4.25 17.65 -5.43
N VAL A 216 -3.75 16.77 -4.60
CA VAL A 216 -4.51 15.97 -3.63
C VAL A 216 -4.41 16.65 -2.28
N LYS A 217 -5.49 17.30 -1.87
CA LYS A 217 -5.61 17.96 -0.56
C LYS A 217 -6.41 17.07 0.37
N VAL A 218 -5.81 16.70 1.50
CA VAL A 218 -6.43 15.82 2.50
C VAL A 218 -6.57 16.55 3.80
N THR A 219 -7.81 16.70 4.27
CA THR A 219 -8.13 17.25 5.60
C THR A 219 -8.63 16.14 6.51
N ALA A 220 -8.02 15.97 7.67
CA ALA A 220 -8.43 14.97 8.64
C ALA A 220 -9.67 15.43 9.41
N LEU A 221 -10.74 14.65 9.36
CA LEU A 221 -11.97 14.89 10.16
C LEU A 221 -11.82 14.27 11.57
N LYS A 222 -10.97 13.25 11.69
CA LYS A 222 -10.51 12.62 12.94
C LYS A 222 -9.00 12.44 12.86
N ASP A 223 -8.34 12.08 13.96
CA ASP A 223 -6.94 11.63 13.92
C ASP A 223 -6.84 10.49 12.89
N SER A 224 -6.00 10.67 11.89
CA SER A 224 -5.99 9.81 10.69
C SER A 224 -4.59 9.41 10.26
N GLU A 225 -4.51 8.21 9.71
CA GLU A 225 -3.35 7.69 9.01
C GLU A 225 -3.72 7.41 7.55
N ILE A 226 -2.89 7.87 6.61
CA ILE A 226 -3.22 7.90 5.19
C ILE A 226 -2.08 7.29 4.41
N ILE A 227 -2.41 6.42 3.45
CA ILE A 227 -1.48 5.93 2.44
C ILE A 227 -2.00 6.36 1.07
N LEU A 228 -1.11 6.90 0.26
CA LEU A 228 -1.37 7.35 -1.11
C LEU A 228 -0.38 6.67 -2.05
N VAL A 229 -0.88 6.09 -3.13
CA VAL A 229 -0.08 5.69 -4.30
C VAL A 229 -0.26 6.74 -5.39
N ASP A 230 0.84 7.21 -5.94
CA ASP A 230 0.94 8.03 -7.13
C ASP A 230 1.60 7.16 -8.21
N ALA A 231 0.91 6.84 -9.31
CA ALA A 231 1.39 5.97 -10.37
C ALA A 231 1.19 6.60 -11.77
N ALA A 232 2.02 6.18 -12.72
CA ALA A 232 1.89 6.54 -14.14
C ALA A 232 0.63 5.93 -14.76
#